data_0b08a53df298beed35086905ca2798d0
#
_entry.id   0b08a53df298beed35086905ca2798d0
#
_cell.length_a   1.000
_cell.length_b   1.000
_cell.length_c   1.000
_cell.angle_alpha   90.00
_cell.angle_beta   90.00
_cell.angle_gamma   90.00
#
_symmetry.space_group_name_H-M   'P 1'
#
loop_
_entity.id
_entity.type
_entity.pdbx_description
1 polymer ?
#
loop_
_entity_poly.entity_id
_entity_poly.type
_entity_poly.pdbx_seq_one_letter_code
_entity_poly.pdbx_strand_id
1 'polypeptide(L)'
;MLFRSAHYMAKIQGVPETTADILAELDGIGGPKVHAHYNASWAWAMDTPFPWMKQIASHLGGIRNPMVVSWPKRIRDRGGLRSQFAFVSDIAPTILEAAGITPPAEVNGVAQQPLDGTSLLATFDDAKLPSPRRTQYFNVYGNRSIYHDGWLASAFRGRAPWDVRKPLTSSPLDDRWELYDLDKDFSQAKDLAKEKPAKLAEMQALFWHEAGRNQVLPLIDNAQTAGLPVILGGRRRVTLYGGSVGIPETQAPPVVVRSHDITADIDLPAKSSGGVVVAYGGVAGGWSLHVDAKRHPVYTYNYVDREYFRIVGSKSLPTGRSKIVVKVDYDKPMSGGPATATMMVDGRDAGRVRIERTVPFLFSVHETIDLGTDLGGAVTPAYAPGSEFDGEVREVSIEIR
;
A
#
# COMPACT_ATOMS: atom_id res chain seq x y z
N MET A 1 -2.53 15.80 18.21
CA MET A 1 -1.31 15.05 18.58
C MET A 1 -0.93 14.22 17.37
N LEU A 2 0.03 14.68 16.62
CA LEU A 2 0.28 14.25 15.27
C LEU A 2 1.42 13.23 15.27
N PHE A 3 1.14 12.02 14.87
CA PHE A 3 2.09 10.95 14.53
C PHE A 3 3.43 11.00 15.27
N ARG A 4 3.44 10.57 16.51
CA ARG A 4 4.63 10.09 17.19
C ARG A 4 4.46 8.59 17.33
N SER A 5 5.24 7.82 16.59
CA SER A 5 5.21 6.36 16.70
C SER A 5 6.54 5.83 16.18
N ALA A 6 7.14 4.93 16.91
CA ALA A 6 8.26 4.14 16.44
C ALA A 6 7.77 3.05 15.46
N HIS A 7 6.51 2.63 15.58
CA HIS A 7 5.90 1.60 14.75
C HIS A 7 4.60 2.11 14.12
N TYR A 8 4.71 2.60 12.89
CA TYR A 8 3.58 3.18 12.14
C TYR A 8 2.35 2.27 12.08
N MET A 9 2.54 0.98 11.82
CA MET A 9 1.44 0.04 11.76
C MET A 9 0.77 -0.15 13.11
N ALA A 10 1.52 -0.21 14.21
CA ALA A 10 0.95 -0.22 15.56
C ALA A 10 0.05 1.01 15.80
N LYS A 11 0.48 2.18 15.32
CA LYS A 11 -0.31 3.41 15.41
C LYS A 11 -1.59 3.36 14.59
N ILE A 12 -1.55 2.86 13.35
CA ILE A 12 -2.75 2.65 12.50
C ILE A 12 -3.73 1.72 13.21
N GLN A 13 -3.22 0.68 13.87
CA GLN A 13 -4.02 -0.28 14.62
C GLN A 13 -4.59 0.30 15.93
N GLY A 14 -4.16 1.50 16.33
CA GLY A 14 -4.57 2.10 17.60
C GLY A 14 -3.90 1.46 18.83
N VAL A 15 -2.79 0.74 18.62
CA VAL A 15 -1.97 0.20 19.69
C VAL A 15 -1.22 1.34 20.38
N PRO A 16 -1.37 1.53 21.70
CA PRO A 16 -0.75 2.64 22.38
C PRO A 16 0.78 2.48 22.45
N GLU A 17 1.48 3.58 22.25
CA GLU A 17 2.91 3.71 22.50
C GLU A 17 3.14 4.87 23.46
N THR A 18 3.90 4.62 24.52
CA THR A 18 4.34 5.65 25.46
C THR A 18 5.54 6.40 24.90
N THR A 19 5.86 7.55 25.51
CA THR A 19 7.11 8.27 25.17
C THR A 19 8.34 7.41 25.47
N ALA A 20 8.28 6.59 26.53
CA ALA A 20 9.37 5.68 26.90
C ALA A 20 9.58 4.59 25.81
N ASP A 21 8.51 4.00 25.28
CA ASP A 21 8.59 3.02 24.18
C ASP A 21 9.27 3.65 22.95
N ILE A 22 8.89 4.87 22.58
CA ILE A 22 9.47 5.57 21.43
C ILE A 22 10.95 5.90 21.65
N LEU A 23 11.32 6.32 22.87
CA LEU A 23 12.71 6.63 23.20
C LEU A 23 13.59 5.39 23.22
N ALA A 24 13.06 4.24 23.63
CA ALA A 24 13.79 2.97 23.61
C ALA A 24 14.18 2.52 22.18
N GLU A 25 13.41 2.95 21.18
CA GLU A 25 13.65 2.62 19.77
C GLU A 25 14.46 3.68 19.00
N LEU A 26 14.93 4.74 19.70
CA LEU A 26 15.54 5.91 19.03
C LEU A 26 16.75 5.54 18.19
N ASP A 27 17.63 4.69 18.71
CA ASP A 27 18.84 4.25 18.01
C ASP A 27 18.54 3.31 16.82
N GLY A 28 17.35 2.73 16.79
CA GLY A 28 16.88 1.87 15.71
C GLY A 28 16.25 2.60 14.54
N ILE A 29 15.98 3.91 14.67
CA ILE A 29 15.31 4.70 13.62
C ILE A 29 16.16 4.73 12.34
N GLY A 30 15.53 4.39 11.21
CA GLY A 30 16.20 4.23 9.91
C GLY A 30 16.79 2.86 9.67
N GLY A 31 16.77 1.98 10.66
CA GLY A 31 17.14 0.57 10.54
C GLY A 31 15.93 -0.34 10.23
N PRO A 32 16.19 -1.64 10.02
CA PRO A 32 15.17 -2.59 9.56
C PRO A 32 14.12 -2.96 10.63
N LYS A 33 14.35 -2.64 11.90
CA LYS A 33 13.46 -3.02 13.02
C LYS A 33 12.47 -1.92 13.42
N VAL A 34 12.71 -0.68 13.04
CA VAL A 34 11.89 0.46 13.44
C VAL A 34 11.20 1.07 12.24
N HIS A 35 9.88 0.92 12.17
CA HIS A 35 9.05 1.43 11.08
C HIS A 35 8.47 2.80 11.45
N ALA A 36 9.36 3.76 11.78
CA ALA A 36 8.96 5.11 12.15
C ALA A 36 8.27 5.83 10.98
N HIS A 37 7.24 6.59 11.32
CA HIS A 37 6.57 7.44 10.35
C HIS A 37 6.95 8.91 10.53
N TYR A 38 7.08 9.62 9.42
CA TYR A 38 7.42 11.03 9.41
C TYR A 38 6.31 11.85 10.07
N ASN A 39 6.68 12.70 11.03
CA ASN A 39 5.73 13.50 11.78
C ASN A 39 5.05 14.54 10.88
N ALA A 40 3.73 14.66 10.95
CA ALA A 40 2.97 15.56 10.10
C ALA A 40 3.35 17.04 10.24
N SER A 41 3.78 17.46 11.45
CA SER A 41 4.25 18.84 11.65
C SER A 41 5.57 19.11 10.95
N TRP A 42 6.49 18.13 10.93
CA TRP A 42 7.73 18.24 10.17
C TRP A 42 7.46 18.16 8.66
N ALA A 43 6.56 17.29 8.21
CA ALA A 43 6.16 17.23 6.82
C ALA A 43 5.64 18.58 6.34
N TRP A 44 4.73 19.20 7.11
CA TRP A 44 4.22 20.53 6.81
C TRP A 44 5.31 21.59 6.77
N ALA A 45 6.20 21.61 7.78
CA ALA A 45 7.29 22.60 7.83
C ALA A 45 8.25 22.48 6.65
N MET A 46 8.53 21.26 6.18
CA MET A 46 9.47 21.01 5.09
C MET A 46 8.84 21.18 3.70
N ASP A 47 7.52 21.13 3.58
CA ASP A 47 6.81 21.44 2.33
C ASP A 47 6.62 22.97 2.12
N THR A 48 6.94 23.77 3.13
CA THR A 48 6.87 25.25 3.04
C THR A 48 7.65 25.77 1.81
N PRO A 49 7.11 26.71 1.00
CA PRO A 49 5.90 27.53 1.26
C PRO A 49 4.59 26.93 0.77
N PHE A 50 4.55 25.67 0.35
CA PHE A 50 3.35 25.06 -0.19
C PHE A 50 2.38 24.64 0.93
N PRO A 51 1.07 24.82 0.74
CA PRO A 51 0.08 24.35 1.71
C PRO A 51 -0.08 22.85 1.62
N TRP A 52 -0.37 22.24 2.78
CA TRP A 52 -0.61 20.81 2.96
C TRP A 52 0.61 19.92 2.75
N MET A 53 0.38 18.61 2.53
CA MET A 53 1.38 17.56 2.42
C MET A 53 0.78 16.33 1.72
N LYS A 54 1.51 15.21 1.70
CA LYS A 54 1.08 13.91 1.16
C LYS A 54 -0.41 13.62 1.41
N GLN A 55 -1.11 13.06 0.43
CA GLN A 55 -2.54 12.75 0.30
C GLN A 55 -3.43 13.92 -0.11
N ILE A 56 -2.96 15.15 -0.03
CA ILE A 56 -3.78 16.32 -0.35
C ILE A 56 -3.50 16.75 -1.79
N ALA A 57 -4.04 16.01 -2.76
CA ALA A 57 -3.83 16.24 -4.18
C ALA A 57 -4.45 17.56 -4.72
N SER A 58 -5.13 18.31 -3.86
CA SER A 58 -5.64 19.64 -4.17
C SER A 58 -4.59 20.75 -4.03
N HIS A 59 -3.46 20.47 -3.37
CA HIS A 59 -2.48 21.51 -3.05
C HIS A 59 -1.06 21.07 -3.34
N LEU A 60 -0.18 22.04 -3.63
CA LEU A 60 1.18 21.78 -4.09
C LEU A 60 2.03 21.00 -3.07
N GLY A 61 1.85 21.21 -1.76
CA GLY A 61 2.53 20.40 -0.74
C GLY A 61 2.20 18.91 -0.79
N GLY A 62 1.06 18.56 -1.40
CA GLY A 62 0.67 17.16 -1.61
C GLY A 62 1.10 16.54 -2.94
N ILE A 63 1.48 17.36 -3.93
CA ILE A 63 1.73 16.90 -5.31
C ILE A 63 3.04 17.37 -5.92
N ARG A 64 3.69 18.40 -5.37
CA ARG A 64 4.93 18.95 -5.91
C ARG A 64 6.15 18.28 -5.28
N ASN A 65 7.04 17.76 -6.12
CA ASN A 65 8.30 17.16 -5.71
C ASN A 65 9.45 17.73 -6.53
N PRO A 66 10.62 17.97 -5.92
CA PRO A 66 11.83 18.32 -6.67
C PRO A 66 12.34 17.12 -7.46
N MET A 67 12.92 17.38 -8.62
CA MET A 67 13.64 16.37 -9.39
C MET A 67 15.02 16.92 -9.75
N VAL A 68 16.05 16.08 -9.60
CA VAL A 68 17.43 16.39 -10.01
C VAL A 68 17.83 15.40 -11.09
N VAL A 69 18.32 15.90 -12.21
CA VAL A 69 18.85 15.09 -13.31
C VAL A 69 20.34 15.33 -13.43
N SER A 70 21.12 14.26 -13.38
CA SER A 70 22.58 14.30 -13.56
C SER A 70 22.97 13.46 -14.77
N TRP A 71 23.42 14.11 -15.84
CA TRP A 71 23.95 13.47 -17.03
C TRP A 71 25.17 14.25 -17.56
N PRO A 72 26.35 14.11 -16.93
CA PRO A 72 27.53 14.95 -17.21
C PRO A 72 28.01 14.90 -18.65
N LYS A 73 27.76 13.80 -19.38
CA LYS A 73 28.17 13.65 -20.79
C LYS A 73 27.31 14.49 -21.74
N ARG A 74 26.08 14.86 -21.35
CA ARG A 74 25.14 15.60 -22.21
C ARG A 74 24.76 16.97 -21.66
N ILE A 75 24.34 17.04 -20.41
CA ILE A 75 23.86 18.30 -19.81
C ILE A 75 25.06 19.20 -19.51
N ARG A 76 25.18 20.28 -20.26
CA ARG A 76 26.27 21.25 -20.10
C ARG A 76 25.96 22.34 -19.08
N ASP A 77 24.69 22.69 -18.96
CA ASP A 77 24.16 23.67 -17.98
C ASP A 77 24.07 23.03 -16.59
N ARG A 78 25.24 22.97 -15.92
CA ARG A 78 25.36 22.34 -14.58
C ARG A 78 24.70 23.21 -13.51
N GLY A 79 23.76 22.63 -12.77
CA GLY A 79 23.00 23.35 -11.75
C GLY A 79 21.92 24.25 -12.33
N GLY A 80 21.68 24.21 -13.64
CA GLY A 80 20.63 24.98 -14.30
C GLY A 80 19.24 24.55 -13.87
N LEU A 81 18.37 25.53 -13.61
CA LEU A 81 16.98 25.27 -13.24
C LEU A 81 16.12 25.06 -14.49
N ARG A 82 15.12 24.21 -14.32
CA ARG A 82 14.05 23.97 -15.29
C ARG A 82 12.71 24.23 -14.61
N SER A 83 11.92 25.13 -15.19
CA SER A 83 10.62 25.54 -14.65
C SER A 83 9.44 24.95 -15.41
N GLN A 84 9.70 24.16 -16.46
CA GLN A 84 8.65 23.45 -17.19
C GLN A 84 7.86 22.56 -16.25
N PHE A 85 6.55 22.56 -16.39
CA PHE A 85 5.70 21.62 -15.70
C PHE A 85 6.04 20.19 -16.16
N ALA A 86 6.24 19.28 -15.22
CA ALA A 86 6.52 17.87 -15.46
C ALA A 86 5.71 17.00 -14.49
N PHE A 87 5.46 15.78 -14.89
CA PHE A 87 4.78 14.80 -14.05
C PHE A 87 5.62 13.50 -13.98
N VAL A 88 5.42 12.71 -12.94
CA VAL A 88 6.23 11.50 -12.72
C VAL A 88 6.19 10.51 -13.89
N SER A 89 5.06 10.43 -14.62
CA SER A 89 4.94 9.59 -15.81
C SER A 89 5.86 10.03 -16.97
N ASP A 90 6.39 11.25 -16.94
CA ASP A 90 7.30 11.77 -17.97
C ASP A 90 8.72 11.22 -17.87
N ILE A 91 9.06 10.62 -16.73
CA ILE A 91 10.41 10.05 -16.48
C ILE A 91 10.66 8.85 -17.40
N ALA A 92 9.72 7.92 -17.51
CA ALA A 92 9.89 6.71 -18.31
C ALA A 92 10.15 7.03 -19.80
N PRO A 93 9.30 7.80 -20.51
CA PRO A 93 9.56 8.16 -21.91
C PRO A 93 10.84 8.99 -22.08
N THR A 94 11.22 9.81 -21.10
CA THR A 94 12.50 10.54 -21.13
C THR A 94 13.70 9.59 -21.11
N ILE A 95 13.68 8.57 -20.25
CA ILE A 95 14.74 7.56 -20.18
C ILE A 95 14.81 6.75 -21.49
N LEU A 96 13.68 6.31 -21.99
CA LEU A 96 13.60 5.53 -23.23
C LEU A 96 14.14 6.33 -24.42
N GLU A 97 13.74 7.58 -24.56
CA GLU A 97 14.26 8.45 -25.62
C GLU A 97 15.76 8.70 -25.45
N ALA A 98 16.23 8.96 -24.22
CA ALA A 98 17.64 9.15 -23.93
C ALA A 98 18.48 7.92 -24.27
N ALA A 99 17.92 6.73 -24.12
CA ALA A 99 18.55 5.46 -24.44
C ALA A 99 18.41 5.06 -25.92
N GLY A 100 17.60 5.76 -26.70
CA GLY A 100 17.26 5.39 -28.09
C GLY A 100 16.39 4.14 -28.18
N ILE A 101 15.59 3.85 -27.15
CA ILE A 101 14.72 2.67 -27.08
C ILE A 101 13.28 3.04 -27.44
N THR A 102 12.75 2.38 -28.45
CA THR A 102 11.31 2.45 -28.75
C THR A 102 10.56 1.43 -27.88
N PRO A 103 9.56 1.85 -27.07
CA PRO A 103 8.77 0.91 -26.32
C PRO A 103 8.10 -0.12 -27.23
N PRO A 104 8.09 -1.41 -26.87
CA PRO A 104 7.41 -2.42 -27.65
C PRO A 104 5.90 -2.21 -27.59
N ALA A 105 5.21 -2.38 -28.72
CA ALA A 105 3.74 -2.35 -28.75
C ALA A 105 3.11 -3.58 -28.11
N GLU A 106 3.88 -4.68 -28.03
CA GLU A 106 3.44 -5.96 -27.50
C GLU A 106 4.59 -6.65 -26.75
N VAL A 107 4.28 -7.30 -25.61
CA VAL A 107 5.22 -8.13 -24.83
C VAL A 107 4.57 -9.48 -24.54
N ASN A 108 5.22 -10.58 -24.96
CA ASN A 108 4.73 -11.94 -24.79
C ASN A 108 3.27 -12.16 -25.26
N GLY A 109 2.91 -11.57 -26.41
CA GLY A 109 1.56 -11.68 -26.97
C GLY A 109 0.52 -10.75 -26.32
N VAL A 110 0.93 -9.87 -25.40
CA VAL A 110 0.04 -8.92 -24.73
C VAL A 110 0.30 -7.50 -25.24
N ALA A 111 -0.72 -6.87 -25.83
CA ALA A 111 -0.65 -5.47 -26.25
C ALA A 111 -0.37 -4.56 -25.04
N GLN A 112 0.61 -3.68 -25.18
CA GLN A 112 1.00 -2.76 -24.14
C GLN A 112 0.14 -1.49 -24.15
N GLN A 113 -0.19 -0.99 -22.96
CA GLN A 113 -0.83 0.30 -22.82
C GLN A 113 0.15 1.40 -23.25
N PRO A 114 -0.28 2.39 -24.06
CA PRO A 114 0.56 3.54 -24.40
C PRO A 114 1.05 4.28 -23.16
N LEU A 115 2.27 4.82 -23.22
CA LEU A 115 2.79 5.66 -22.16
C LEU A 115 2.03 6.99 -22.10
N ASP A 116 1.51 7.34 -20.92
CA ASP A 116 0.83 8.64 -20.70
C ASP A 116 1.81 9.80 -20.56
N GLY A 117 3.10 9.49 -20.39
CA GLY A 117 4.17 10.46 -20.19
C GLY A 117 4.63 11.14 -21.49
N THR A 118 5.19 12.34 -21.33
CA THR A 118 5.83 13.09 -22.41
C THR A 118 7.30 13.29 -22.07
N SER A 119 8.20 13.00 -23.01
CA SER A 119 9.64 13.15 -22.77
C SER A 119 10.04 14.59 -22.45
N LEU A 120 10.90 14.73 -21.46
CA LEU A 120 11.51 15.99 -21.03
C LEU A 120 12.90 16.21 -21.67
N LEU A 121 13.37 15.29 -22.51
CA LEU A 121 14.75 15.24 -22.97
C LEU A 121 15.21 16.54 -23.65
N ALA A 122 14.36 17.18 -24.45
CA ALA A 122 14.67 18.44 -25.11
C ALA A 122 14.90 19.59 -24.12
N THR A 123 14.23 19.58 -22.96
CA THR A 123 14.39 20.63 -21.93
C THR A 123 15.75 20.59 -21.24
N PHE A 124 16.48 19.47 -21.36
CA PHE A 124 17.82 19.36 -20.77
C PHE A 124 18.83 20.26 -21.47
N ASP A 125 18.61 20.51 -22.75
CA ASP A 125 19.50 21.33 -23.58
C ASP A 125 19.04 22.82 -23.63
N ASP A 126 17.74 23.07 -23.45
CA ASP A 126 17.17 24.44 -23.48
C ASP A 126 16.13 24.66 -22.38
N ALA A 127 16.47 25.48 -21.39
CA ALA A 127 15.61 25.87 -20.29
C ALA A 127 14.41 26.78 -20.69
N LYS A 128 14.43 27.32 -21.91
CA LYS A 128 13.39 28.25 -22.41
C LYS A 128 12.31 27.58 -23.23
N LEU A 129 12.47 26.28 -23.53
CA LEU A 129 11.43 25.54 -24.24
C LEU A 129 10.12 25.59 -23.43
N PRO A 130 8.97 25.67 -24.14
CA PRO A 130 7.68 25.54 -23.46
C PRO A 130 7.57 24.17 -22.80
N SER A 131 6.74 24.08 -21.76
CA SER A 131 6.47 22.80 -21.13
C SER A 131 5.88 21.80 -22.12
N PRO A 132 6.47 20.59 -22.25
CA PRO A 132 5.92 19.57 -23.11
C PRO A 132 4.58 19.03 -22.59
N ARG A 133 4.32 19.14 -21.28
CA ARG A 133 3.05 18.79 -20.66
C ARG A 133 2.28 20.05 -20.27
N ARG A 134 1.11 20.20 -20.85
CA ARG A 134 0.27 21.39 -20.61
C ARG A 134 -0.87 21.15 -19.63
N THR A 135 -1.32 19.88 -19.52
CA THR A 135 -2.48 19.53 -18.70
C THR A 135 -2.13 18.31 -17.83
N GLN A 136 -2.50 18.37 -16.55
CA GLN A 136 -2.38 17.25 -15.64
C GLN A 136 -3.47 17.30 -14.55
N TYR A 137 -4.25 16.23 -14.42
CA TYR A 137 -5.15 16.06 -13.27
C TYR A 137 -4.44 15.34 -12.12
N PHE A 138 -4.94 15.58 -10.91
CA PHE A 138 -4.52 14.90 -9.68
C PHE A 138 -5.76 14.48 -8.91
N ASN A 139 -5.74 13.28 -8.32
CA ASN A 139 -6.79 12.82 -7.42
C ASN A 139 -6.24 11.80 -6.43
N VAL A 140 -6.41 12.09 -5.13
CA VAL A 140 -6.09 11.17 -4.02
C VAL A 140 -7.16 11.29 -2.96
N TYR A 141 -7.92 10.22 -2.72
CA TYR A 141 -9.00 10.19 -1.72
C TYR A 141 -10.00 11.34 -1.85
N GLY A 142 -10.36 11.70 -3.09
CA GLY A 142 -11.28 12.78 -3.38
C GLY A 142 -10.67 14.19 -3.33
N ASN A 143 -9.48 14.39 -2.74
CA ASN A 143 -8.72 15.62 -2.94
C ASN A 143 -8.26 15.66 -4.39
N ARG A 144 -8.58 16.73 -5.08
CA ARG A 144 -8.36 16.78 -6.54
C ARG A 144 -7.94 18.14 -7.02
N SER A 145 -7.21 18.14 -8.12
CA SER A 145 -6.86 19.35 -8.83
C SER A 145 -6.62 19.09 -10.31
N ILE A 146 -6.61 20.15 -11.09
CA ILE A 146 -6.27 20.18 -12.51
C ILE A 146 -5.31 21.33 -12.77
N TYR A 147 -4.16 21.01 -13.31
CA TYR A 147 -3.20 21.97 -13.86
C TYR A 147 -3.46 22.15 -15.36
N HIS A 148 -3.45 23.38 -15.84
CA HIS A 148 -3.44 23.70 -17.26
C HIS A 148 -2.76 25.05 -17.50
N ASP A 149 -1.63 25.03 -18.22
CA ASP A 149 -0.89 26.23 -18.67
C ASP A 149 -0.73 27.29 -17.56
N GLY A 150 -0.10 26.91 -16.45
CA GLY A 150 0.17 27.80 -15.32
C GLY A 150 -0.99 27.98 -14.34
N TRP A 151 -2.20 27.55 -14.69
CA TRP A 151 -3.37 27.61 -13.80
C TRP A 151 -3.56 26.31 -13.04
N LEU A 152 -3.98 26.40 -11.77
CA LEU A 152 -4.39 25.26 -10.95
C LEU A 152 -5.78 25.52 -10.38
N ALA A 153 -6.75 24.68 -10.71
CA ALA A 153 -8.00 24.62 -9.97
C ALA A 153 -8.01 23.40 -9.07
N SER A 154 -8.46 23.57 -7.83
CA SER A 154 -8.35 22.54 -6.80
C SER A 154 -9.56 22.46 -5.88
N ALA A 155 -9.86 21.25 -5.38
CA ALA A 155 -10.92 21.01 -4.41
C ALA A 155 -10.40 20.12 -3.28
N PHE A 156 -10.36 20.69 -2.07
CA PHE A 156 -10.01 19.98 -0.86
C PHE A 156 -11.23 19.22 -0.32
N ARG A 157 -11.06 17.92 -0.04
CA ARG A 157 -12.14 17.03 0.41
C ARG A 157 -12.53 17.21 1.89
N GLY A 158 -11.85 18.10 2.62
CA GLY A 158 -12.21 18.43 4.02
C GLY A 158 -11.69 17.47 5.08
N ARG A 159 -10.81 16.51 4.72
CA ARG A 159 -10.19 15.58 5.67
C ARG A 159 -8.68 15.73 5.64
N ALA A 160 -8.09 16.06 6.79
CA ALA A 160 -6.64 16.13 6.94
C ALA A 160 -6.00 14.72 6.87
N PRO A 161 -4.71 14.61 6.43
CA PRO A 161 -4.03 13.31 6.27
C PRO A 161 -3.97 12.46 7.55
N TRP A 162 -4.00 13.09 8.71
CA TRP A 162 -3.97 12.41 10.02
C TRP A 162 -5.35 12.02 10.56
N ASP A 163 -6.42 12.42 9.89
CA ASP A 163 -7.81 12.14 10.26
C ASP A 163 -8.43 11.03 9.40
N VAL A 164 -7.64 10.04 9.03
CA VAL A 164 -8.04 8.97 8.08
C VAL A 164 -9.35 8.26 8.45
N ARG A 165 -9.74 8.28 9.73
CA ARG A 165 -10.98 7.67 10.23
C ARG A 165 -12.17 8.63 10.28
N LYS A 166 -11.95 9.92 10.04
CA LYS A 166 -13.04 10.90 10.02
C LYS A 166 -13.98 10.61 8.84
N PRO A 167 -15.26 10.31 9.09
CA PRO A 167 -16.19 10.09 8.01
C PRO A 167 -16.39 11.38 7.21
N LEU A 168 -16.54 11.24 5.91
CA LEU A 168 -16.94 12.32 5.00
C LEU A 168 -18.43 12.10 4.69
N THR A 169 -19.26 13.08 5.03
CA THR A 169 -20.72 13.00 4.92
C THR A 169 -21.26 13.74 3.71
N SER A 170 -20.48 14.68 3.14
CA SER A 170 -20.84 15.42 1.94
C SER A 170 -20.45 14.66 0.68
N SER A 171 -21.14 14.93 -0.42
CA SER A 171 -20.72 14.44 -1.74
C SER A 171 -19.43 15.13 -2.18
N PRO A 172 -18.51 14.42 -2.87
CA PRO A 172 -17.37 15.08 -3.51
C PRO A 172 -17.77 16.16 -4.52
N LEU A 173 -18.99 16.09 -5.06
CA LEU A 173 -19.52 17.08 -6.02
C LEU A 173 -19.84 18.43 -5.35
N ASP A 174 -20.06 18.44 -4.03
CA ASP A 174 -20.38 19.64 -3.24
C ASP A 174 -19.14 20.37 -2.74
N ASP A 175 -17.93 19.83 -3.00
CA ASP A 175 -16.69 20.44 -2.53
C ASP A 175 -16.46 21.80 -3.18
N ARG A 176 -16.03 22.77 -2.35
CA ARG A 176 -15.62 24.08 -2.83
C ARG A 176 -14.36 23.96 -3.68
N TRP A 177 -14.38 24.62 -4.83
CA TRP A 177 -13.22 24.78 -5.67
C TRP A 177 -12.51 26.11 -5.44
N GLU A 178 -11.21 26.10 -5.57
CA GLU A 178 -10.28 27.22 -5.51
C GLU A 178 -9.52 27.32 -6.83
N LEU A 179 -9.01 28.51 -7.16
CA LEU A 179 -8.29 28.78 -8.41
C LEU A 179 -7.02 29.58 -8.17
N TYR A 180 -5.91 29.13 -8.76
CA TYR A 180 -4.60 29.74 -8.57
C TYR A 180 -3.89 29.97 -9.92
N ASP A 181 -3.22 31.14 -10.06
CA ASP A 181 -2.32 31.47 -11.15
C ASP A 181 -0.89 31.19 -10.68
N LEU A 182 -0.37 29.99 -10.96
CA LEU A 182 0.92 29.53 -10.43
C LEU A 182 2.12 30.28 -11.01
N ASP A 183 1.97 30.98 -12.14
CA ASP A 183 3.02 31.82 -12.71
C ASP A 183 3.22 33.07 -11.87
N LYS A 184 2.20 33.53 -11.14
CA LYS A 184 2.24 34.72 -10.27
C LYS A 184 2.19 34.38 -8.79
N ASP A 185 1.56 33.28 -8.44
CA ASP A 185 1.38 32.80 -7.07
C ASP A 185 1.90 31.38 -6.93
N PHE A 186 3.21 31.26 -6.87
CA PHE A 186 3.94 30.00 -6.74
C PHE A 186 3.50 29.15 -5.54
N SER A 187 2.98 29.77 -4.48
CA SER A 187 2.68 29.11 -3.20
C SER A 187 1.20 28.84 -2.95
N GLN A 188 0.31 29.15 -3.91
CA GLN A 188 -1.15 29.05 -3.72
C GLN A 188 -1.65 29.90 -2.52
N ALA A 189 -1.17 31.13 -2.40
CA ALA A 189 -1.54 32.02 -1.31
C ALA A 189 -2.85 32.77 -1.56
N LYS A 190 -3.20 33.02 -2.85
CA LYS A 190 -4.37 33.81 -3.23
C LYS A 190 -5.34 33.04 -4.09
N ASP A 191 -6.48 32.65 -3.51
CA ASP A 191 -7.61 32.04 -4.23
C ASP A 191 -8.30 33.08 -5.12
N LEU A 192 -8.26 32.85 -6.44
CA LEU A 192 -8.86 33.69 -7.47
C LEU A 192 -10.25 33.23 -7.92
N ALA A 193 -10.85 32.21 -7.30
CA ALA A 193 -12.11 31.61 -7.73
C ALA A 193 -13.25 32.65 -7.87
N LYS A 194 -13.33 33.57 -6.92
CA LYS A 194 -14.34 34.67 -6.94
C LYS A 194 -14.01 35.78 -7.96
N GLU A 195 -12.74 36.03 -8.19
CA GLU A 195 -12.28 37.07 -9.12
C GLU A 195 -12.37 36.63 -10.57
N LYS A 196 -12.23 35.30 -10.82
CA LYS A 196 -12.16 34.69 -12.16
C LYS A 196 -13.10 33.48 -12.32
N PRO A 197 -14.42 33.65 -12.13
CA PRO A 197 -15.35 32.52 -12.12
C PRO A 197 -15.43 31.80 -13.50
N ALA A 198 -15.26 32.49 -14.61
CA ALA A 198 -15.24 31.89 -15.93
C ALA A 198 -14.03 30.95 -16.11
N LYS A 199 -12.84 31.37 -15.63
CA LYS A 199 -11.63 30.53 -15.69
C LYS A 199 -11.78 29.31 -14.77
N LEU A 200 -12.37 29.49 -13.60
CA LEU A 200 -12.66 28.36 -12.70
C LEU A 200 -13.58 27.33 -13.38
N ALA A 201 -14.65 27.79 -14.01
CA ALA A 201 -15.59 26.89 -14.72
C ALA A 201 -14.92 26.12 -15.87
N GLU A 202 -14.05 26.81 -16.64
CA GLU A 202 -13.23 26.17 -17.69
C GLU A 202 -12.37 25.05 -17.09
N MET A 203 -11.65 25.34 -16.01
CA MET A 203 -10.75 24.37 -15.37
C MET A 203 -11.51 23.20 -14.75
N GLN A 204 -12.68 23.45 -14.15
CA GLN A 204 -13.55 22.39 -13.65
C GLN A 204 -14.02 21.46 -14.76
N ALA A 205 -14.46 22.02 -15.90
CA ALA A 205 -14.87 21.23 -17.05
C ALA A 205 -13.71 20.36 -17.57
N LEU A 206 -12.50 20.92 -17.61
CA LEU A 206 -11.29 20.19 -18.00
C LEU A 206 -10.97 19.06 -17.00
N PHE A 207 -11.10 19.28 -15.69
CA PHE A 207 -10.93 18.20 -14.69
C PHE A 207 -11.88 17.04 -14.95
N TRP A 208 -13.17 17.33 -15.15
CA TRP A 208 -14.18 16.26 -15.35
C TRP A 208 -13.96 15.52 -16.67
N HIS A 209 -13.49 16.23 -17.72
CA HIS A 209 -13.10 15.60 -18.98
C HIS A 209 -11.94 14.61 -18.77
N GLU A 210 -10.86 15.06 -18.13
CA GLU A 210 -9.69 14.22 -17.86
C GLU A 210 -10.03 13.07 -16.89
N ALA A 211 -10.86 13.31 -15.88
CA ALA A 211 -11.30 12.27 -14.94
C ALA A 211 -12.09 11.16 -15.62
N GLY A 212 -12.98 11.51 -16.55
CA GLY A 212 -13.73 10.53 -17.35
C GLY A 212 -12.83 9.74 -18.28
N ARG A 213 -11.93 10.41 -18.99
CA ARG A 213 -10.99 9.78 -19.94
C ARG A 213 -10.02 8.81 -19.25
N ASN A 214 -9.61 9.11 -18.01
CA ASN A 214 -8.60 8.35 -17.27
C ASN A 214 -9.20 7.42 -16.19
N GLN A 215 -10.49 7.10 -16.27
CA GLN A 215 -11.17 6.16 -15.37
C GLN A 215 -11.08 6.55 -13.87
N VAL A 216 -11.03 7.85 -13.57
CA VAL A 216 -11.00 8.36 -12.20
C VAL A 216 -12.38 8.30 -11.53
N LEU A 217 -13.42 8.21 -12.34
CA LEU A 217 -14.81 8.19 -11.88
C LEU A 217 -15.32 6.76 -11.65
N PRO A 218 -16.16 6.53 -10.60
CA PRO A 218 -16.60 7.51 -9.61
C PRO A 218 -15.46 7.93 -8.67
N LEU A 219 -15.51 9.17 -8.15
CA LEU A 219 -14.53 9.64 -7.17
C LEU A 219 -14.59 8.81 -5.89
N ILE A 220 -13.44 8.31 -5.45
CA ILE A 220 -13.29 7.52 -4.25
C ILE A 220 -12.61 8.37 -3.18
N ASP A 221 -13.23 8.53 -2.03
CA ASP A 221 -12.74 9.36 -0.94
C ASP A 221 -12.08 8.59 0.22
N ASN A 222 -12.03 7.27 0.12
CA ASN A 222 -11.22 6.42 1.01
C ASN A 222 -10.80 5.12 0.29
N ALA A 223 -9.66 4.56 0.71
CA ALA A 223 -9.12 3.33 0.11
C ALA A 223 -9.98 2.08 0.40
N GLN A 224 -10.81 2.11 1.45
CA GLN A 224 -11.60 0.97 1.90
C GLN A 224 -12.90 0.79 1.10
N THR A 225 -13.42 1.88 0.54
CA THR A 225 -14.64 1.86 -0.28
C THR A 225 -14.34 1.78 -1.78
N ALA A 226 -13.09 1.54 -2.14
CA ALA A 226 -12.66 1.48 -3.54
C ALA A 226 -13.38 0.42 -4.38
N GLY A 227 -14.24 -0.39 -3.76
CA GLY A 227 -15.00 -1.41 -4.49
C GLY A 227 -14.12 -2.45 -5.18
N LEU A 228 -12.88 -2.62 -4.70
CA LEU A 228 -11.97 -3.62 -5.23
C LEU A 228 -12.61 -5.00 -5.08
N PRO A 229 -12.59 -5.84 -6.12
CA PRO A 229 -13.15 -7.17 -6.04
C PRO A 229 -12.36 -8.00 -5.02
N VAL A 230 -13.06 -8.52 -4.03
CA VAL A 230 -12.51 -9.49 -3.08
C VAL A 230 -12.64 -10.88 -3.70
N ILE A 231 -11.59 -11.71 -3.63
CA ILE A 231 -11.57 -13.05 -4.23
C ILE A 231 -12.66 -13.98 -3.69
N LEU A 232 -13.23 -13.70 -2.52
CA LEU A 232 -14.42 -14.41 -2.02
C LEU A 232 -15.63 -14.25 -2.94
N GLY A 233 -15.81 -13.10 -3.60
CA GLY A 233 -16.93 -12.86 -4.51
C GLY A 233 -18.31 -13.15 -3.90
N GLY A 234 -18.52 -12.78 -2.63
CA GLY A 234 -19.74 -13.05 -1.87
C GLY A 234 -19.84 -14.45 -1.26
N ARG A 235 -18.91 -15.37 -1.55
CA ARG A 235 -18.82 -16.70 -0.94
C ARG A 235 -18.23 -16.60 0.46
N ARG A 236 -18.42 -17.63 1.28
CA ARG A 236 -17.79 -17.76 2.61
C ARG A 236 -16.43 -18.44 2.55
N ARG A 237 -16.13 -19.16 1.47
CA ARG A 237 -14.92 -19.95 1.28
C ARG A 237 -14.25 -19.63 -0.05
N VAL A 238 -12.94 -19.54 -0.04
CA VAL A 238 -12.09 -19.50 -1.22
C VAL A 238 -11.05 -20.61 -1.11
N THR A 239 -10.68 -21.18 -2.24
CA THR A 239 -9.55 -22.11 -2.38
C THR A 239 -8.51 -21.46 -3.28
N LEU A 240 -7.29 -21.40 -2.81
CA LEU A 240 -6.10 -20.96 -3.51
C LEU A 240 -5.22 -22.17 -3.80
N TYR A 241 -4.51 -22.15 -4.90
CA TYR A 241 -3.64 -23.25 -5.32
C TYR A 241 -2.17 -22.84 -5.23
N GLY A 242 -1.28 -23.82 -5.20
CA GLY A 242 0.16 -23.56 -5.18
C GLY A 242 0.59 -22.58 -6.28
N GLY A 243 1.46 -21.63 -5.93
CA GLY A 243 1.86 -20.53 -6.81
C GLY A 243 0.93 -19.31 -6.78
N SER A 244 -0.16 -19.33 -6.02
CA SER A 244 -0.94 -18.11 -5.74
C SER A 244 -0.14 -17.21 -4.80
N VAL A 245 0.43 -16.12 -5.31
CA VAL A 245 1.26 -15.17 -4.56
C VAL A 245 0.86 -13.72 -4.90
N GLY A 246 1.23 -12.79 -4.04
CA GLY A 246 1.05 -11.37 -4.31
C GLY A 246 -0.41 -10.90 -4.25
N ILE A 247 -1.31 -11.61 -3.54
CA ILE A 247 -2.71 -11.19 -3.41
C ILE A 247 -2.80 -10.18 -2.25
N PRO A 248 -3.07 -8.89 -2.54
CA PRO A 248 -3.09 -7.85 -1.50
C PRO A 248 -4.23 -8.07 -0.52
N GLU A 249 -4.05 -7.64 0.74
CA GLU A 249 -5.04 -7.81 1.81
C GLU A 249 -6.42 -7.25 1.45
N THR A 250 -6.47 -6.16 0.67
CA THR A 250 -7.73 -5.55 0.21
C THR A 250 -8.55 -6.45 -0.72
N GLN A 251 -7.94 -7.45 -1.34
CA GLN A 251 -8.57 -8.43 -2.23
C GLN A 251 -8.69 -9.82 -1.58
N ALA A 252 -7.88 -10.10 -0.57
CA ALA A 252 -7.84 -11.37 0.14
C ALA A 252 -9.07 -11.59 1.03
N PRO A 253 -9.32 -12.81 1.53
CA PRO A 253 -10.39 -13.07 2.48
C PRO A 253 -10.28 -12.20 3.73
N PRO A 254 -11.33 -11.46 4.13
CA PRO A 254 -11.29 -10.54 5.27
C PRO A 254 -11.36 -11.31 6.60
N VAL A 255 -10.25 -11.86 7.07
CA VAL A 255 -10.17 -12.69 8.29
C VAL A 255 -10.02 -11.88 9.58
N VAL A 256 -9.64 -10.60 9.49
CA VAL A 256 -9.50 -9.73 10.66
C VAL A 256 -10.85 -9.58 11.36
N VAL A 257 -10.88 -9.78 12.69
CA VAL A 257 -12.08 -9.72 13.55
C VAL A 257 -13.15 -10.78 13.18
N ARG A 258 -12.78 -11.84 12.47
CA ARG A 258 -13.71 -12.89 12.05
C ARG A 258 -13.16 -14.28 12.35
N SER A 259 -13.99 -15.12 12.95
CA SER A 259 -13.69 -16.54 13.09
C SER A 259 -13.57 -17.17 11.71
N HIS A 260 -12.53 -17.98 11.51
CA HIS A 260 -12.24 -18.57 10.21
C HIS A 260 -11.46 -19.86 10.34
N ASP A 261 -11.54 -20.67 9.31
CA ASP A 261 -10.78 -21.92 9.17
C ASP A 261 -9.80 -21.79 8.01
N ILE A 262 -8.56 -22.21 8.23
CA ILE A 262 -7.50 -22.34 7.24
C ILE A 262 -7.25 -23.84 7.05
N THR A 263 -7.43 -24.34 5.83
CA THR A 263 -7.16 -25.75 5.52
C THR A 263 -6.09 -25.81 4.44
N ALA A 264 -4.94 -26.37 4.75
CA ALA A 264 -3.84 -26.60 3.82
C ALA A 264 -3.71 -28.09 3.49
N ASP A 265 -3.64 -28.42 2.21
CA ASP A 265 -3.33 -29.74 1.68
C ASP A 265 -1.94 -29.67 1.03
N ILE A 266 -1.00 -30.39 1.59
CA ILE A 266 0.41 -30.33 1.20
C ILE A 266 0.96 -31.72 0.93
N ASP A 267 2.01 -31.78 0.11
CA ASP A 267 2.80 -32.99 -0.09
C ASP A 267 4.25 -32.70 0.31
N LEU A 268 4.76 -33.48 1.29
CA LEU A 268 6.07 -33.24 1.87
C LEU A 268 7.05 -34.35 1.42
N PRO A 269 8.15 -34.00 0.70
CA PRO A 269 9.12 -34.98 0.23
C PRO A 269 9.88 -35.65 1.39
N ALA A 270 10.48 -36.80 1.12
CA ALA A 270 11.23 -37.56 2.14
C ALA A 270 12.39 -36.74 2.74
N LYS A 271 13.06 -35.96 1.91
CA LYS A 271 14.10 -35.01 2.34
C LYS A 271 13.51 -33.60 2.23
N SER A 272 13.02 -33.10 3.33
CA SER A 272 12.44 -31.74 3.40
C SER A 272 13.09 -30.96 4.55
N SER A 273 13.44 -29.73 4.29
CA SER A 273 13.86 -28.73 5.27
C SER A 273 12.68 -27.87 5.75
N GLY A 274 11.50 -28.11 5.19
CA GLY A 274 10.29 -27.36 5.53
C GLY A 274 10.07 -26.14 4.66
N GLY A 275 9.66 -25.01 5.28
CA GLY A 275 9.37 -23.76 4.61
C GLY A 275 7.94 -23.29 4.76
N VAL A 276 7.59 -22.19 4.11
CA VAL A 276 6.30 -21.51 4.29
C VAL A 276 5.24 -22.14 3.40
N VAL A 277 4.20 -22.70 4.01
CA VAL A 277 3.03 -23.26 3.30
C VAL A 277 2.09 -22.13 2.86
N VAL A 278 1.78 -21.22 3.76
CA VAL A 278 0.99 -20.03 3.49
C VAL A 278 1.32 -18.94 4.50
N ALA A 279 1.47 -17.71 4.03
CA ALA A 279 1.59 -16.52 4.85
C ALA A 279 0.49 -15.52 4.47
N TYR A 280 0.00 -14.75 5.43
CA TYR A 280 -0.93 -13.66 5.22
C TYR A 280 -0.54 -12.48 6.12
N GLY A 281 -0.10 -11.38 5.51
CA GLY A 281 0.50 -10.24 6.18
C GLY A 281 2.03 -10.32 6.18
N GLY A 282 2.69 -9.76 7.20
CA GLY A 282 4.14 -9.69 7.28
C GLY A 282 4.62 -9.22 8.65
N VAL A 283 5.75 -8.50 8.70
CA VAL A 283 6.33 -7.98 9.95
C VAL A 283 5.32 -7.16 10.76
N ALA A 284 4.51 -6.36 10.12
CA ALA A 284 3.58 -5.45 10.79
C ALA A 284 2.32 -6.11 11.36
N GLY A 285 2.12 -7.39 11.12
CA GLY A 285 0.99 -8.18 11.60
C GLY A 285 0.56 -9.23 10.58
N GLY A 286 -0.10 -10.27 11.04
CA GLY A 286 -0.57 -11.35 10.18
C GLY A 286 -0.49 -12.73 10.82
N TRP A 287 -0.54 -13.76 9.98
CA TRP A 287 -0.34 -15.13 10.42
C TRP A 287 0.37 -15.96 9.32
N SER A 288 1.07 -16.98 9.74
CA SER A 288 1.67 -17.95 8.82
C SER A 288 1.48 -19.37 9.30
N LEU A 289 1.41 -20.28 8.33
CA LEU A 289 1.54 -21.73 8.52
C LEU A 289 2.81 -22.16 7.78
N HIS A 290 3.78 -22.68 8.50
CA HIS A 290 5.02 -23.19 7.93
C HIS A 290 5.38 -24.57 8.51
N VAL A 291 6.30 -25.26 7.88
CA VAL A 291 6.88 -26.50 8.38
C VAL A 291 8.31 -26.20 8.80
N ASP A 292 8.68 -26.56 10.04
CA ASP A 292 10.05 -26.36 10.53
C ASP A 292 11.03 -27.43 9.99
N ALA A 293 12.33 -27.23 10.23
CA ALA A 293 13.36 -28.17 9.80
C ALA A 293 13.27 -29.57 10.44
N LYS A 294 12.47 -29.74 11.51
CA LYS A 294 12.15 -31.03 12.12
C LYS A 294 10.83 -31.61 11.60
N ARG A 295 10.27 -30.99 10.57
CA ARG A 295 9.01 -31.37 9.93
C ARG A 295 7.77 -31.13 10.81
N HIS A 296 7.84 -30.30 11.85
CA HIS A 296 6.64 -29.95 12.61
C HIS A 296 5.87 -28.84 11.88
N PRO A 297 4.54 -28.96 11.76
CA PRO A 297 3.71 -27.86 11.31
C PRO A 297 3.67 -26.79 12.40
N VAL A 298 3.87 -25.54 12.00
CA VAL A 298 3.89 -24.39 12.94
C VAL A 298 2.91 -23.34 12.42
N TYR A 299 1.94 -22.99 13.25
CA TYR A 299 1.11 -21.82 13.05
C TYR A 299 1.62 -20.68 13.92
N THR A 300 1.78 -19.49 13.35
CA THR A 300 2.18 -18.29 14.08
C THR A 300 1.21 -17.15 13.76
N TYR A 301 0.68 -16.51 14.79
CA TYR A 301 -0.03 -15.24 14.69
C TYR A 301 0.88 -14.12 15.19
N ASN A 302 1.10 -13.12 14.35
CA ASN A 302 1.92 -11.94 14.64
C ASN A 302 1.01 -10.76 15.06
N TYR A 303 1.14 -10.31 16.30
CA TYR A 303 0.51 -9.10 16.78
C TYR A 303 1.49 -7.92 16.68
N VAL A 304 1.48 -7.23 15.54
CA VAL A 304 2.19 -5.97 15.23
C VAL A 304 3.67 -5.96 15.61
N ASP A 305 4.38 -7.07 15.36
CA ASP A 305 5.80 -7.31 15.71
C ASP A 305 6.13 -7.22 17.22
N ARG A 306 5.12 -7.26 18.07
CA ARG A 306 5.30 -7.17 19.52
C ARG A 306 5.13 -8.50 20.23
N GLU A 307 4.19 -9.30 19.76
CA GLU A 307 3.88 -10.61 20.34
C GLU A 307 3.63 -11.63 19.24
N TYR A 308 4.12 -12.83 19.48
CA TYR A 308 3.94 -13.95 18.57
C TYR A 308 3.28 -15.12 19.31
N PHE A 309 2.07 -15.47 18.89
CA PHE A 309 1.32 -16.60 19.43
C PHE A 309 1.52 -17.79 18.51
N ARG A 310 2.05 -18.91 19.05
CA ARG A 310 2.48 -20.04 18.22
C ARG A 310 1.85 -21.35 18.67
N ILE A 311 1.54 -22.19 17.67
CA ILE A 311 1.29 -23.61 17.85
C ILE A 311 2.42 -24.33 17.11
N VAL A 312 3.16 -25.17 17.83
CA VAL A 312 4.10 -26.11 17.22
C VAL A 312 3.48 -27.49 17.32
N GLY A 313 3.26 -28.13 16.19
CA GLY A 313 2.65 -29.46 16.15
C GLY A 313 3.42 -30.49 16.98
N SER A 314 2.72 -31.27 17.74
CA SER A 314 3.32 -32.21 18.67
C SER A 314 4.05 -33.38 17.98
N LYS A 315 3.84 -33.59 16.68
CA LYS A 315 4.44 -34.62 15.85
C LYS A 315 4.94 -34.07 14.54
N SER A 316 6.04 -34.66 14.05
CA SER A 316 6.54 -34.38 12.69
C SER A 316 5.55 -34.89 11.64
N LEU A 317 5.42 -34.16 10.55
CA LEU A 317 4.64 -34.62 9.40
C LEU A 317 5.30 -35.80 8.72
N PRO A 318 4.53 -36.77 8.25
CA PRO A 318 5.05 -37.89 7.46
C PRO A 318 5.53 -37.40 6.09
N THR A 319 6.23 -38.28 5.38
CA THR A 319 6.46 -38.11 3.94
C THR A 319 5.14 -38.30 3.20
N GLY A 320 4.92 -37.54 2.13
CA GLY A 320 3.72 -37.59 1.33
C GLY A 320 2.66 -36.59 1.84
N ARG A 321 1.41 -36.89 1.52
CA ARG A 321 0.28 -35.98 1.70
C ARG A 321 -0.11 -35.82 3.17
N SER A 322 -0.33 -34.60 3.59
CA SER A 322 -0.88 -34.24 4.89
C SER A 322 -1.88 -33.08 4.77
N LYS A 323 -2.92 -33.12 5.59
CA LYS A 323 -3.93 -32.08 5.69
C LYS A 323 -3.81 -31.39 7.03
N ILE A 324 -3.50 -30.09 6.99
CA ILE A 324 -3.39 -29.24 8.18
C ILE A 324 -4.59 -28.32 8.23
N VAL A 325 -5.27 -28.27 9.37
CA VAL A 325 -6.42 -27.38 9.59
C VAL A 325 -6.11 -26.50 10.79
N VAL A 326 -6.18 -25.19 10.61
CA VAL A 326 -6.11 -24.22 11.70
C VAL A 326 -7.45 -23.52 11.81
N LYS A 327 -8.08 -23.62 12.98
CA LYS A 327 -9.32 -22.91 13.30
C LYS A 327 -9.02 -21.76 14.22
N VAL A 328 -9.42 -20.55 13.82
CA VAL A 328 -9.29 -19.34 14.63
C VAL A 328 -10.67 -18.90 15.07
N ASP A 329 -10.91 -18.99 16.38
CA ASP A 329 -12.17 -18.67 17.02
C ASP A 329 -12.04 -17.38 17.83
N TYR A 330 -12.66 -16.31 17.36
CA TYR A 330 -12.78 -15.07 18.12
C TYR A 330 -13.86 -15.24 19.21
N ASP A 331 -13.57 -14.83 20.44
CA ASP A 331 -14.54 -14.90 21.54
C ASP A 331 -15.78 -14.05 21.26
N LYS A 332 -15.56 -12.89 20.63
CA LYS A 332 -16.59 -11.97 20.15
C LYS A 332 -16.04 -11.26 18.89
N PRO A 333 -16.89 -10.86 17.95
CA PRO A 333 -16.48 -10.08 16.78
C PRO A 333 -16.13 -8.64 17.20
N MET A 334 -15.04 -8.50 17.95
CA MET A 334 -14.55 -7.25 18.52
C MET A 334 -13.17 -6.92 17.98
N SER A 335 -12.98 -5.70 17.49
CA SER A 335 -11.71 -5.19 17.00
C SER A 335 -10.61 -5.31 18.08
N GLY A 336 -9.52 -5.99 17.77
CA GLY A 336 -8.41 -6.25 18.72
C GLY A 336 -8.73 -7.26 19.82
N GLY A 337 -9.92 -7.88 19.78
CA GLY A 337 -10.36 -8.85 20.79
C GLY A 337 -9.57 -10.15 20.78
N PRO A 338 -9.67 -10.93 21.86
CA PRO A 338 -8.97 -12.19 21.96
C PRO A 338 -9.60 -13.28 21.07
N ALA A 339 -8.75 -14.26 20.69
CA ALA A 339 -9.14 -15.42 19.94
C ALA A 339 -8.41 -16.69 20.44
N THR A 340 -8.86 -17.85 20.00
CA THR A 340 -8.16 -19.11 20.21
C THR A 340 -7.88 -19.75 18.85
N ALA A 341 -6.64 -20.10 18.58
CA ALA A 341 -6.28 -20.92 17.43
C ALA A 341 -6.10 -22.37 17.85
N THR A 342 -6.65 -23.30 17.07
CA THR A 342 -6.51 -24.75 17.25
C THR A 342 -6.02 -25.37 15.96
N MET A 343 -4.98 -26.20 16.01
CA MET A 343 -4.42 -26.87 14.85
C MET A 343 -4.71 -28.36 14.90
N MET A 344 -5.09 -28.92 13.77
CA MET A 344 -5.25 -30.36 13.56
C MET A 344 -4.42 -30.79 12.36
N VAL A 345 -3.86 -32.02 12.41
CA VAL A 345 -3.16 -32.66 11.32
C VAL A 345 -3.83 -34.03 11.07
N ASP A 346 -4.29 -34.22 9.85
CA ASP A 346 -5.01 -35.44 9.44
C ASP A 346 -6.14 -35.84 10.40
N GLY A 347 -6.89 -34.81 10.86
CA GLY A 347 -8.03 -34.96 11.78
C GLY A 347 -7.65 -35.19 13.25
N ARG A 348 -6.36 -35.17 13.61
CA ARG A 348 -5.88 -35.35 14.98
C ARG A 348 -5.45 -34.01 15.55
N ASP A 349 -5.72 -33.81 16.84
CA ASP A 349 -5.27 -32.59 17.55
C ASP A 349 -3.73 -32.47 17.50
N ALA A 350 -3.24 -31.32 17.07
CA ALA A 350 -1.82 -30.98 16.98
C ALA A 350 -1.44 -29.81 17.90
N GLY A 351 -2.41 -29.17 18.56
CA GLY A 351 -2.17 -28.13 19.54
C GLY A 351 -3.11 -26.94 19.42
N ARG A 352 -3.04 -26.08 20.42
CA ARG A 352 -3.81 -24.84 20.48
C ARG A 352 -3.03 -23.72 21.16
N VAL A 353 -3.38 -22.48 20.85
CA VAL A 353 -2.82 -21.29 21.50
C VAL A 353 -3.92 -20.27 21.75
N ARG A 354 -3.84 -19.61 22.90
CA ARG A 354 -4.63 -18.43 23.19
C ARG A 354 -3.95 -17.21 22.60
N ILE A 355 -4.65 -16.46 21.79
CA ILE A 355 -4.25 -15.17 21.22
C ILE A 355 -4.94 -14.12 22.06
N GLU A 356 -4.22 -13.51 22.99
CA GLU A 356 -4.80 -12.58 23.99
C GLU A 356 -5.31 -11.30 23.34
N ARG A 357 -4.70 -10.91 22.22
CA ARG A 357 -5.10 -9.76 21.41
C ARG A 357 -4.82 -10.00 19.95
N THR A 358 -5.74 -9.58 19.11
CA THR A 358 -5.60 -9.69 17.66
C THR A 358 -5.39 -8.31 17.04
N VAL A 359 -4.90 -8.30 15.80
CA VAL A 359 -4.76 -7.07 15.01
C VAL A 359 -6.15 -6.44 14.81
N PRO A 360 -6.34 -5.17 15.20
CA PRO A 360 -7.67 -4.56 15.24
C PRO A 360 -8.29 -4.23 13.91
N PHE A 361 -7.48 -3.98 12.86
CA PHE A 361 -8.00 -3.35 11.65
C PHE A 361 -7.53 -4.03 10.34
N LEU A 362 -6.24 -4.16 10.13
CA LEU A 362 -5.64 -4.80 8.96
C LEU A 362 -4.24 -5.31 9.32
N PHE A 363 -3.77 -6.35 8.67
CA PHE A 363 -2.43 -6.89 8.92
C PHE A 363 -1.35 -5.97 8.36
N SER A 364 -1.54 -5.54 7.11
CA SER A 364 -0.57 -4.68 6.44
C SER A 364 -1.24 -3.86 5.34
N VAL A 365 -0.58 -2.76 4.93
CA VAL A 365 -0.95 -1.97 3.75
C VAL A 365 -0.14 -2.35 2.51
N HIS A 366 0.86 -3.23 2.65
CA HIS A 366 1.82 -3.57 1.59
C HIS A 366 1.98 -5.07 1.38
N GLU A 367 1.79 -5.86 2.44
CA GLU A 367 1.98 -7.30 2.39
C GLU A 367 0.76 -8.02 1.79
N THR A 368 0.94 -9.27 1.47
CA THR A 368 0.02 -10.06 0.67
C THR A 368 -0.36 -11.36 1.38
N ILE A 369 -1.22 -12.15 0.75
CA ILE A 369 -1.34 -13.58 1.04
C ILE A 369 -0.57 -14.34 -0.04
N ASP A 370 0.30 -15.25 0.41
CA ASP A 370 1.22 -16.00 -0.44
C ASP A 370 1.19 -17.48 -0.08
N LEU A 371 1.18 -18.34 -1.10
CA LEU A 371 1.22 -19.79 -0.94
C LEU A 371 2.57 -20.34 -1.42
N GLY A 372 3.19 -21.16 -0.56
CA GLY A 372 4.48 -21.78 -0.83
C GLY A 372 5.67 -20.85 -0.58
N THR A 373 5.42 -19.62 -0.15
CA THR A 373 6.44 -18.64 0.22
C THR A 373 5.85 -17.57 1.12
N ASP A 374 6.69 -16.62 1.59
CA ASP A 374 6.29 -15.40 2.29
C ASP A 374 7.06 -14.23 1.63
N LEU A 375 6.39 -13.55 0.69
CA LEU A 375 6.97 -12.40 -0.01
C LEU A 375 7.00 -11.17 0.90
N GLY A 376 7.97 -10.28 0.69
CA GLY A 376 8.10 -9.08 1.50
C GLY A 376 8.71 -9.33 2.87
N GLY A 377 8.08 -8.82 3.93
CA GLY A 377 8.55 -8.97 5.31
C GLY A 377 7.98 -10.21 5.98
N ALA A 378 8.85 -11.11 6.48
CA ALA A 378 8.40 -12.36 7.09
C ALA A 378 7.41 -12.12 8.25
N VAL A 379 6.31 -12.88 8.28
CA VAL A 379 5.31 -12.84 9.36
C VAL A 379 5.93 -13.17 10.73
N THR A 380 6.97 -13.95 10.77
CA THR A 380 7.63 -14.40 12.00
C THR A 380 9.15 -14.46 11.82
N PRO A 381 9.94 -14.15 12.88
CA PRO A 381 11.39 -14.33 12.84
C PRO A 381 11.84 -15.81 12.82
N ALA A 382 10.92 -16.77 12.78
CA ALA A 382 11.25 -18.19 12.71
C ALA A 382 11.78 -18.65 11.35
N TYR A 383 11.60 -17.84 10.31
CA TYR A 383 12.14 -18.06 8.96
C TYR A 383 12.56 -16.72 8.33
N ALA A 384 13.39 -16.78 7.30
CA ALA A 384 13.81 -15.57 6.56
C ALA A 384 12.72 -15.09 5.57
N PRO A 385 12.66 -13.78 5.25
CA PRO A 385 11.83 -13.28 4.15
C PRO A 385 12.11 -14.05 2.85
N GLY A 386 11.06 -14.34 2.07
CA GLY A 386 11.18 -15.10 0.83
C GLY A 386 11.46 -16.60 1.01
N SER A 387 11.33 -17.14 2.25
CA SER A 387 11.47 -18.58 2.47
C SER A 387 10.42 -19.35 1.69
N GLU A 388 10.87 -20.29 0.87
CA GLU A 388 10.03 -21.16 0.06
C GLU A 388 9.76 -22.48 0.79
N PHE A 389 8.60 -23.08 0.50
CA PHE A 389 8.29 -24.44 0.91
C PHE A 389 8.92 -25.43 -0.07
N ASP A 390 9.72 -26.35 0.44
CA ASP A 390 10.41 -27.35 -0.38
C ASP A 390 9.55 -28.60 -0.73
N GLY A 391 8.27 -28.57 -0.39
CA GLY A 391 7.24 -29.52 -0.79
C GLY A 391 6.28 -28.93 -1.83
N GLU A 392 5.16 -29.60 -2.02
CA GLU A 392 4.08 -29.10 -2.87
C GLU A 392 2.93 -28.56 -2.01
N VAL A 393 2.54 -27.31 -2.19
CA VAL A 393 1.26 -26.79 -1.70
C VAL A 393 0.21 -27.05 -2.77
N ARG A 394 -0.65 -28.05 -2.55
CA ARG A 394 -1.71 -28.40 -3.49
C ARG A 394 -2.80 -27.34 -3.49
N GLU A 395 -3.34 -27.09 -2.30
CA GLU A 395 -4.35 -26.05 -2.11
C GLU A 395 -4.39 -25.57 -0.66
N VAL A 396 -4.79 -24.32 -0.50
CA VAL A 396 -5.17 -23.76 0.79
C VAL A 396 -6.56 -23.16 0.68
N SER A 397 -7.48 -23.57 1.52
CA SER A 397 -8.80 -22.94 1.59
C SER A 397 -8.96 -22.16 2.89
N ILE A 398 -9.59 -20.98 2.75
CA ILE A 398 -9.95 -20.09 3.85
C ILE A 398 -11.45 -19.95 3.87
N GLU A 399 -12.08 -20.26 5.01
CA GLU A 399 -13.52 -20.21 5.21
C GLU A 399 -13.85 -19.27 6.37
N ILE A 400 -14.67 -18.25 6.10
CA ILE A 400 -15.17 -17.29 7.10
C ILE A 400 -16.42 -17.87 7.77
N ARG A 401 -16.41 -17.88 9.10
CA ARG A 401 -17.52 -18.41 9.92
C ARG A 401 -18.39 -17.33 10.53
#